data_66b430570fa1b20ecfd5c62f1020c503
#
_entry.id   66b430570fa1b20ecfd5c62f1020c503
#
_cell.length_a   1.000
_cell.length_b   1.000
_cell.length_c   1.000
_cell.angle_alpha   90.00
_cell.angle_beta   90.00
_cell.angle_gamma   90.00
#
_symmetry.space_group_name_H-M   'P 1'
#
loop_
_entity.id
_entity.type
_entity.pdbx_description
1 polymer ?
#
loop_
_entity_poly.entity_id
_entity_poly.type
_entity_poly.pdbx_seq_one_letter_code
_entity_poly.pdbx_strand_id
1 'polypeptide(L)'
;MSTHYDVIIIGLGAMGSTAAYQLAKKGQRVLGIEQFGPAHDQGSSHGGSRIIRQSYFEDPAYVPLLLRAYELWDEIERESGNEILTITGGLMLGPPESLTVSGSIDSAKRWNLPYEILEANDILKRFPMFSPSPQTIALYEEKAGFVRPELSVYNHLLQAEKYGAELRFFEEVQSWEAHPSGEGVRVGTTNGTYEAGKIIISAGAWAPQLLKELGVNLQVERHIQMFFEPTQGIDSFCVGKHPIYIWETDDNVQLYGFPSHGLHAEGAKIAFFRKGKLCTPESIDRNIYEEEVEMMREYLAQGIPQLNGRFLQGKTCMYTNTPDEHFVVSLHPNHPQVAVAAGFSGHGFKFASVVGEILSDLVIKGETDHPIDLFSPKRFIYQ
;
A
#
# COMPACT_ATOMS: atom_id res chain seq x y z
N MET A 1 17.01 -32.81 -12.25
CA MET A 1 16.70 -32.89 -10.81
C MET A 1 15.57 -31.90 -10.61
N SER A 2 14.41 -32.32 -10.14
CA SER A 2 13.31 -31.40 -9.82
C SER A 2 13.78 -30.56 -8.64
N THR A 3 13.99 -29.27 -8.85
CA THR A 3 14.27 -28.31 -7.76
C THR A 3 12.97 -28.18 -6.97
N HIS A 4 12.93 -28.79 -5.80
CA HIS A 4 11.79 -28.66 -4.91
C HIS A 4 11.97 -27.42 -4.04
N TYR A 5 11.10 -26.41 -4.19
CA TYR A 5 11.06 -25.22 -3.36
C TYR A 5 10.27 -25.48 -2.08
N ASP A 6 10.61 -24.77 -1.00
CA ASP A 6 9.80 -24.79 0.22
C ASP A 6 8.56 -23.93 0.04
N VAL A 7 8.72 -22.75 -0.62
CA VAL A 7 7.65 -21.80 -0.87
C VAL A 7 7.76 -21.20 -2.28
N ILE A 8 6.63 -21.13 -3.00
CA ILE A 8 6.49 -20.31 -4.20
C ILE A 8 5.69 -19.04 -3.84
N ILE A 9 6.10 -17.88 -4.36
CA ILE A 9 5.40 -16.61 -4.20
C ILE A 9 4.89 -16.13 -5.55
N ILE A 10 3.60 -15.91 -5.68
CA ILE A 10 2.95 -15.39 -6.90
C ILE A 10 2.72 -13.89 -6.74
N GLY A 11 3.39 -13.11 -7.59
CA GLY A 11 3.39 -11.65 -7.58
C GLY A 11 4.44 -11.10 -6.61
N LEU A 12 5.42 -10.35 -7.15
CA LEU A 12 6.54 -9.75 -6.44
C LEU A 12 6.40 -8.22 -6.27
N GLY A 13 5.16 -7.75 -6.15
CA GLY A 13 4.86 -6.38 -5.74
C GLY A 13 5.20 -6.12 -4.27
N ALA A 14 4.51 -5.17 -3.64
CA ALA A 14 4.77 -4.77 -2.25
C ALA A 14 4.81 -5.95 -1.28
N MET A 15 3.78 -6.80 -1.26
CA MET A 15 3.65 -7.88 -0.28
C MET A 15 4.54 -9.09 -0.62
N GLY A 16 4.62 -9.43 -1.90
CA GLY A 16 5.43 -10.59 -2.32
C GLY A 16 6.92 -10.36 -2.22
N SER A 17 7.43 -9.16 -2.52
CA SER A 17 8.84 -8.84 -2.36
C SER A 17 9.29 -8.90 -0.91
N THR A 18 8.47 -8.38 0.01
CA THR A 18 8.75 -8.42 1.45
C THR A 18 8.65 -9.85 2.01
N ALA A 19 7.68 -10.64 1.54
CA ALA A 19 7.57 -12.07 1.91
C ALA A 19 8.78 -12.87 1.39
N ALA A 20 9.24 -12.62 0.17
CA ALA A 20 10.43 -13.27 -0.40
C ALA A 20 11.67 -13.00 0.45
N TYR A 21 11.88 -11.73 0.83
CA TYR A 21 12.96 -11.34 1.72
C TYR A 21 12.88 -12.04 3.08
N GLN A 22 11.73 -11.99 3.75
CA GLN A 22 11.56 -12.59 5.07
C GLN A 22 11.76 -14.11 5.07
N LEU A 23 11.26 -14.79 4.06
CA LEU A 23 11.41 -16.24 3.92
C LEU A 23 12.84 -16.64 3.60
N ALA A 24 13.48 -15.99 2.63
CA ALA A 24 14.85 -16.28 2.26
C ALA A 24 15.81 -16.02 3.43
N LYS A 25 15.63 -14.92 4.17
CA LYS A 25 16.38 -14.59 5.39
C LYS A 25 16.23 -15.65 6.49
N LYS A 26 15.08 -16.32 6.55
CA LYS A 26 14.81 -17.48 7.45
C LYS A 26 15.29 -18.82 6.87
N GLY A 27 16.03 -18.82 5.76
CA GLY A 27 16.65 -20.00 5.15
C GLY A 27 15.70 -20.89 4.34
N GLN A 28 14.52 -20.40 3.95
CA GLN A 28 13.62 -21.14 3.08
C GLN A 28 14.10 -21.09 1.62
N ARG A 29 13.92 -22.18 0.87
CA ARG A 29 14.14 -22.21 -0.58
C ARG A 29 12.94 -21.58 -1.27
N VAL A 30 13.08 -20.31 -1.66
CA VAL A 30 12.01 -19.48 -2.22
C VAL A 30 12.13 -19.38 -3.73
N LEU A 31 11.01 -19.59 -4.43
CA LEU A 31 10.81 -19.18 -5.82
C LEU A 31 9.80 -18.04 -5.85
N GLY A 32 10.20 -16.85 -6.28
CA GLY A 32 9.31 -15.75 -6.56
C GLY A 32 9.02 -15.62 -8.06
N ILE A 33 7.75 -15.48 -8.45
CA ILE A 33 7.32 -15.39 -9.84
C ILE A 33 6.54 -14.09 -10.06
N GLU A 34 6.95 -13.30 -11.06
CA GLU A 34 6.34 -12.02 -11.43
C GLU A 34 6.16 -11.95 -12.95
N GLN A 35 4.98 -11.54 -13.39
CA GLN A 35 4.66 -11.43 -14.81
C GLN A 35 5.34 -10.25 -15.51
N PHE A 36 5.77 -9.25 -14.76
CA PHE A 36 6.48 -8.07 -15.26
C PHE A 36 7.93 -8.02 -14.76
N GLY A 37 8.60 -6.89 -14.98
CA GLY A 37 9.92 -6.65 -14.42
C GLY A 37 9.87 -6.26 -12.93
N PRO A 38 11.01 -6.18 -12.25
CA PRO A 38 11.08 -5.77 -10.85
C PRO A 38 10.61 -4.32 -10.69
N ALA A 39 9.84 -4.06 -9.63
CA ALA A 39 9.32 -2.72 -9.27
C ALA A 39 8.57 -2.01 -10.42
N HIS A 40 7.84 -2.76 -11.23
CA HIS A 40 7.08 -2.27 -12.40
C HIS A 40 5.94 -1.32 -12.01
N ASP A 41 5.40 -0.58 -12.99
CA ASP A 41 4.31 0.38 -12.85
C ASP A 41 2.93 -0.15 -13.31
N GLN A 42 2.84 -1.45 -13.60
CA GLN A 42 1.59 -2.05 -14.11
C GLN A 42 0.56 -2.34 -13.02
N GLY A 43 0.99 -2.47 -11.76
CA GLY A 43 0.16 -2.79 -10.60
C GLY A 43 -0.19 -1.58 -9.72
N SER A 44 0.02 -1.77 -8.40
CA SER A 44 -0.33 -0.78 -7.36
C SER A 44 0.88 -0.22 -6.59
N SER A 45 2.10 -0.74 -6.84
CA SER A 45 3.30 -0.48 -6.04
C SER A 45 4.26 0.51 -6.71
N HIS A 46 3.74 1.62 -7.26
CA HIS A 46 4.51 2.62 -7.99
C HIS A 46 4.01 4.05 -7.74
N GLY A 47 4.65 5.07 -8.33
CA GLY A 47 4.27 6.48 -8.27
C GLY A 47 5.03 7.28 -7.22
N GLY A 48 6.21 6.83 -6.80
CA GLY A 48 7.22 7.58 -6.05
C GLY A 48 7.00 7.64 -4.53
N SER A 49 5.76 7.62 -4.03
CA SER A 49 5.46 7.74 -2.59
C SER A 49 4.16 7.06 -2.18
N ARG A 50 4.13 6.57 -0.94
CA ARG A 50 2.96 6.01 -0.25
C ARG A 50 2.94 6.48 1.20
N ILE A 51 1.80 7.00 1.67
CA ILE A 51 1.65 7.48 3.05
C ILE A 51 1.94 6.36 4.04
N ILE A 52 2.69 6.72 5.10
CA ILE A 52 2.80 5.96 6.33
C ILE A 52 2.43 6.86 7.50
N ARG A 53 1.67 6.35 8.44
CA ARG A 53 1.19 7.02 9.65
C ARG A 53 0.83 5.99 10.71
N GLN A 54 0.79 6.38 11.97
CA GLN A 54 0.44 5.49 13.10
C GLN A 54 -1.03 5.64 13.50
N SER A 55 -1.54 6.87 13.56
CA SER A 55 -2.95 7.16 13.86
C SER A 55 -3.85 6.71 12.71
N TYR A 56 -4.56 5.59 12.87
CA TYR A 56 -5.21 4.91 11.76
C TYR A 56 -6.73 5.01 11.84
N PHE A 57 -7.32 5.83 10.97
CA PHE A 57 -8.76 6.14 11.03
C PHE A 57 -9.67 5.00 10.55
N GLU A 58 -9.15 4.10 9.71
CA GLU A 58 -9.94 2.98 9.21
C GLU A 58 -10.35 1.99 10.31
N ASP A 59 -9.44 1.65 11.22
CA ASP A 59 -9.70 0.87 12.43
C ASP A 59 -8.47 0.88 13.36
N PRO A 60 -8.63 1.13 14.66
CA PRO A 60 -7.52 1.09 15.64
C PRO A 60 -6.78 -0.27 15.73
N ALA A 61 -7.40 -1.37 15.28
CA ALA A 61 -6.77 -2.69 15.26
C ALA A 61 -5.54 -2.78 14.34
N TYR A 62 -5.40 -1.85 13.40
CA TYR A 62 -4.21 -1.78 12.54
C TYR A 62 -2.96 -1.23 13.22
N VAL A 63 -3.10 -0.49 14.33
CA VAL A 63 -1.97 0.22 14.95
C VAL A 63 -0.82 -0.69 15.38
N PRO A 64 -1.03 -1.85 16.01
CA PRO A 64 0.07 -2.75 16.36
C PRO A 64 0.91 -3.17 15.14
N LEU A 65 0.25 -3.42 14.01
CA LEU A 65 0.93 -3.76 12.76
C LEU A 65 1.72 -2.57 12.20
N LEU A 66 1.20 -1.36 12.33
CA LEU A 66 1.93 -0.15 11.92
C LEU A 66 3.17 0.07 12.77
N LEU A 67 3.07 -0.07 14.08
CA LEU A 67 4.24 0.07 14.96
C LEU A 67 5.34 -0.93 14.54
N ARG A 68 4.97 -2.19 14.28
CA ARG A 68 5.92 -3.19 13.79
C ARG A 68 6.44 -2.86 12.38
N ALA A 69 5.59 -2.33 11.51
CA ALA A 69 5.98 -1.95 10.16
C ALA A 69 7.10 -0.89 10.15
N TYR A 70 7.04 0.12 11.04
CA TYR A 70 8.11 1.13 11.15
C TYR A 70 9.46 0.49 11.52
N GLU A 71 9.47 -0.48 12.45
CA GLU A 71 10.69 -1.20 12.83
C GLU A 71 11.29 -1.98 11.65
N LEU A 72 10.42 -2.64 10.87
CA LEU A 72 10.84 -3.40 9.70
C LEU A 72 11.26 -2.52 8.52
N TRP A 73 10.69 -1.31 8.38
CA TRP A 73 11.19 -0.33 7.42
C TRP A 73 12.59 0.15 7.78
N ASP A 74 12.86 0.43 9.06
CA ASP A 74 14.21 0.77 9.54
C ASP A 74 15.20 -0.40 9.34
N GLU A 75 14.77 -1.64 9.52
CA GLU A 75 15.58 -2.82 9.31
C GLU A 75 16.06 -2.94 7.86
N ILE A 76 15.15 -2.83 6.87
CA ILE A 76 15.52 -2.92 5.46
C ILE A 76 16.36 -1.73 5.00
N GLU A 77 16.15 -0.54 5.54
CA GLU A 77 17.02 0.63 5.29
C GLU A 77 18.45 0.37 5.74
N ARG A 78 18.63 -0.17 6.95
CA ARG A 78 19.98 -0.51 7.48
C ARG A 78 20.65 -1.62 6.66
N GLU A 79 19.90 -2.63 6.19
CA GLU A 79 20.45 -3.72 5.40
C GLU A 79 20.77 -3.31 3.95
N SER A 80 19.96 -2.46 3.36
CA SER A 80 20.13 -2.02 1.96
C SER A 80 21.04 -0.81 1.80
N GLY A 81 21.17 0.00 2.86
CA GLY A 81 21.87 1.28 2.80
C GLY A 81 21.10 2.38 2.05
N ASN A 82 19.83 2.18 1.77
CA ASN A 82 18.98 3.12 1.03
C ASN A 82 17.89 3.72 1.94
N GLU A 83 17.62 5.01 1.81
CA GLU A 83 16.52 5.69 2.47
C GLU A 83 15.19 5.37 1.75
N ILE A 84 14.36 4.54 2.39
CA ILE A 84 13.07 4.09 1.87
C ILE A 84 11.92 4.87 2.51
N LEU A 85 12.03 5.13 3.81
CA LEU A 85 11.07 5.87 4.63
C LEU A 85 11.57 7.29 4.87
N THR A 86 10.75 8.29 4.55
CA THR A 86 11.02 9.70 4.86
C THR A 86 9.94 10.24 5.80
N ILE A 87 10.33 10.71 6.98
CA ILE A 87 9.43 11.36 7.95
C ILE A 87 9.27 12.83 7.56
N THR A 88 8.02 13.27 7.45
CA THR A 88 7.65 14.64 7.07
C THR A 88 6.70 15.32 8.05
N GLY A 89 6.22 14.57 9.05
CA GLY A 89 4.99 14.88 9.72
C GLY A 89 3.78 14.61 8.82
N GLY A 90 2.60 14.57 9.41
CA GLY A 90 1.36 14.30 8.67
C GLY A 90 0.15 14.98 9.26
N LEU A 91 -0.73 15.44 8.39
CA LEU A 91 -2.01 16.07 8.75
C LEU A 91 -3.16 15.13 8.35
N MET A 92 -3.96 14.71 9.29
CA MET A 92 -5.27 14.13 9.07
C MET A 92 -6.28 15.23 9.37
N LEU A 93 -6.78 15.89 8.30
CA LEU A 93 -7.56 17.13 8.42
C LEU A 93 -8.93 17.05 7.75
N GLY A 94 -9.86 17.84 8.29
CA GLY A 94 -11.24 17.91 7.83
C GLY A 94 -12.18 18.45 8.91
N PRO A 95 -13.51 18.32 8.74
CA PRO A 95 -14.47 18.55 9.82
C PRO A 95 -14.16 17.68 11.05
N PRO A 96 -14.41 18.16 12.27
CA PRO A 96 -14.07 17.40 13.50
C PRO A 96 -14.72 16.02 13.58
N GLU A 97 -15.93 15.87 13.03
CA GLU A 97 -16.69 14.61 12.99
C GLU A 97 -16.34 13.71 11.80
N SER A 98 -15.54 14.18 10.85
CA SER A 98 -15.10 13.37 9.70
C SER A 98 -14.37 12.11 10.16
N LEU A 99 -14.49 11.03 9.38
CA LEU A 99 -13.81 9.77 9.68
C LEU A 99 -12.29 9.96 9.78
N THR A 100 -11.73 10.75 8.88
CA THR A 100 -10.28 11.05 8.83
C THR A 100 -9.78 11.66 10.13
N VAL A 101 -10.53 12.59 10.73
CA VAL A 101 -10.14 13.27 11.97
C VAL A 101 -10.54 12.46 13.19
N SER A 102 -11.83 12.15 13.34
CA SER A 102 -12.36 11.48 14.54
C SER A 102 -11.76 10.09 14.73
N GLY A 103 -11.65 9.30 13.66
CA GLY A 103 -11.05 7.97 13.69
C GLY A 103 -9.54 8.00 13.98
N SER A 104 -8.81 9.01 13.47
CA SER A 104 -7.39 9.19 13.82
C SER A 104 -7.21 9.54 15.28
N ILE A 105 -8.06 10.42 15.84
CA ILE A 105 -8.03 10.79 17.28
C ILE A 105 -8.36 9.58 18.15
N ASP A 106 -9.38 8.79 17.80
CA ASP A 106 -9.75 7.59 18.54
C ASP A 106 -8.60 6.57 18.57
N SER A 107 -8.03 6.32 17.42
CA SER A 107 -6.87 5.43 17.26
C SER A 107 -5.67 5.88 18.08
N ALA A 108 -5.34 7.19 18.01
CA ALA A 108 -4.23 7.75 18.77
C ALA A 108 -4.46 7.67 20.29
N LYS A 109 -5.66 7.96 20.76
CA LYS A 109 -6.04 7.82 22.18
C LYS A 109 -5.97 6.38 22.65
N ARG A 110 -6.53 5.43 21.88
CA ARG A 110 -6.60 4.01 22.23
C ARG A 110 -5.21 3.39 22.39
N TRP A 111 -4.26 3.80 21.56
CA TRP A 111 -2.91 3.27 21.56
C TRP A 111 -1.87 4.21 22.18
N ASN A 112 -2.33 5.29 22.84
CA ASN A 112 -1.47 6.29 23.47
C ASN A 112 -0.35 6.81 22.54
N LEU A 113 -0.72 7.07 21.27
CA LEU A 113 0.19 7.63 20.28
C LEU A 113 0.35 9.14 20.50
N PRO A 114 1.54 9.71 20.29
CA PRO A 114 1.73 11.15 20.34
C PRO A 114 1.02 11.84 19.17
N TYR A 115 0.23 12.87 19.44
CA TYR A 115 -0.41 13.71 18.43
C TYR A 115 -0.69 15.11 18.95
N GLU A 116 -0.92 16.04 18.04
CA GLU A 116 -1.32 17.42 18.32
C GLU A 116 -2.61 17.73 17.56
N ILE A 117 -3.55 18.46 18.16
CA ILE A 117 -4.72 18.99 17.45
C ILE A 117 -4.43 20.41 17.06
N LEU A 118 -4.56 20.69 15.77
CA LEU A 118 -4.40 22.02 15.19
C LEU A 118 -5.77 22.54 14.73
N GLU A 119 -6.13 23.74 15.16
CA GLU A 119 -7.27 24.48 14.62
C GLU A 119 -6.90 25.14 13.29
N ALA A 120 -7.89 25.64 12.54
CA ALA A 120 -7.69 26.26 11.23
C ALA A 120 -6.60 27.35 11.24
N ASN A 121 -6.55 28.19 12.27
CA ASN A 121 -5.52 29.24 12.40
C ASN A 121 -4.12 28.67 12.66
N ASP A 122 -4.01 27.56 13.38
CA ASP A 122 -2.73 26.88 13.62
C ASP A 122 -2.23 26.22 12.35
N ILE A 123 -3.15 25.61 11.58
CA ILE A 123 -2.84 25.04 10.27
C ILE A 123 -2.30 26.12 9.33
N LEU A 124 -3.01 27.24 9.20
CA LEU A 124 -2.58 28.39 8.36
C LEU A 124 -1.20 28.93 8.78
N LYS A 125 -0.96 29.04 10.09
CA LYS A 125 0.31 29.57 10.61
C LYS A 125 1.48 28.64 10.36
N ARG A 126 1.29 27.33 10.55
CA ARG A 126 2.35 26.32 10.45
C ARG A 126 2.56 25.82 9.03
N PHE A 127 1.49 25.74 8.25
CA PHE A 127 1.46 25.22 6.89
C PHE A 127 0.69 26.16 5.96
N PRO A 128 1.24 27.32 5.60
CA PRO A 128 0.53 28.40 4.92
C PRO A 128 0.11 28.08 3.48
N MET A 129 0.46 26.91 2.94
CA MET A 129 -0.01 26.43 1.65
C MET A 129 -1.44 25.89 1.71
N PHE A 130 -1.95 25.49 2.89
CA PHE A 130 -3.34 25.07 3.08
C PHE A 130 -4.26 26.27 3.29
N SER A 131 -5.52 26.12 2.86
CA SER A 131 -6.60 27.09 3.06
C SER A 131 -7.79 26.40 3.74
N PRO A 132 -7.66 26.04 5.04
CA PRO A 132 -8.72 25.32 5.74
C PRO A 132 -9.93 26.21 5.96
N SER A 133 -11.14 25.63 5.96
CA SER A 133 -12.35 26.33 6.43
C SER A 133 -12.24 26.62 7.94
N PRO A 134 -13.01 27.61 8.47
CA PRO A 134 -12.93 27.94 9.91
C PRO A 134 -13.25 26.77 10.86
N GLN A 135 -13.97 25.77 10.38
CA GLN A 135 -14.36 24.58 11.15
C GLN A 135 -13.35 23.43 11.01
N THR A 136 -12.43 23.52 10.07
CA THR A 136 -11.42 22.48 9.85
C THR A 136 -10.49 22.38 11.06
N ILE A 137 -10.29 21.15 11.51
CA ILE A 137 -9.21 20.80 12.45
C ILE A 137 -8.30 19.75 11.81
N ALA A 138 -7.12 19.58 12.37
CA ALA A 138 -6.21 18.52 11.97
C ALA A 138 -5.66 17.78 13.18
N LEU A 139 -5.56 16.46 13.09
CA LEU A 139 -4.61 15.72 13.90
C LEU A 139 -3.26 15.79 13.18
N TYR A 140 -2.27 16.35 13.84
CA TYR A 140 -0.87 16.33 13.40
C TYR A 140 -0.11 15.20 14.10
N GLU A 141 0.55 14.37 13.29
CA GLU A 141 1.40 13.27 13.74
C GLU A 141 2.83 13.51 13.24
N GLU A 142 3.78 13.68 14.17
CA GLU A 142 5.18 13.98 13.86
C GLU A 142 5.86 12.80 13.12
N LYS A 143 5.52 11.56 13.48
CA LYS A 143 6.10 10.34 12.90
C LYS A 143 5.50 9.93 11.56
N ALA A 144 4.49 10.62 11.07
CA ALA A 144 3.95 10.37 9.75
C ALA A 144 4.92 10.78 8.64
N GLY A 145 4.77 10.18 7.48
CA GLY A 145 5.63 10.42 6.33
C GLY A 145 5.24 9.58 5.12
N PHE A 146 6.23 9.23 4.33
CA PHE A 146 5.99 8.37 3.16
C PHE A 146 7.10 7.34 2.96
N VAL A 147 6.73 6.23 2.33
CA VAL A 147 7.62 5.17 1.86
C VAL A 147 7.76 5.29 0.35
N ARG A 148 8.95 5.04 -0.20
CA ARG A 148 9.22 4.98 -1.65
C ARG A 148 8.92 3.58 -2.18
N PRO A 149 7.81 3.38 -2.91
CA PRO A 149 7.33 2.04 -3.23
C PRO A 149 8.25 1.27 -4.17
N GLU A 150 8.72 1.88 -5.26
CA GLU A 150 9.59 1.22 -6.22
C GLU A 150 10.93 0.83 -5.57
N LEU A 151 11.51 1.76 -4.81
CA LEU A 151 12.77 1.52 -4.10
C LEU A 151 12.61 0.43 -3.04
N SER A 152 11.49 0.43 -2.32
CA SER A 152 11.16 -0.60 -1.34
C SER A 152 11.09 -1.98 -1.98
N VAL A 153 10.28 -2.14 -3.03
CA VAL A 153 10.15 -3.42 -3.74
C VAL A 153 11.51 -3.90 -4.24
N TYR A 154 12.25 -3.01 -4.91
CA TYR A 154 13.56 -3.33 -5.46
C TYR A 154 14.56 -3.80 -4.40
N ASN A 155 14.64 -3.08 -3.26
CA ASN A 155 15.58 -3.46 -2.19
C ASN A 155 15.19 -4.78 -1.51
N HIS A 156 13.90 -5.06 -1.29
CA HIS A 156 13.49 -6.34 -0.74
C HIS A 156 13.83 -7.50 -1.68
N LEU A 157 13.64 -7.32 -3.00
CA LEU A 157 14.01 -8.32 -3.99
C LEU A 157 15.52 -8.57 -4.01
N LEU A 158 16.33 -7.51 -4.01
CA LEU A 158 17.80 -7.64 -3.95
C LEU A 158 18.27 -8.37 -2.67
N GLN A 159 17.69 -8.05 -1.52
CA GLN A 159 18.05 -8.74 -0.29
C GLN A 159 17.55 -10.21 -0.31
N ALA A 160 16.36 -10.48 -0.87
CA ALA A 160 15.87 -11.85 -1.03
C ALA A 160 16.84 -12.70 -1.87
N GLU A 161 17.33 -12.18 -3.00
CA GLU A 161 18.34 -12.85 -3.83
C GLU A 161 19.65 -13.09 -3.07
N LYS A 162 20.15 -12.11 -2.30
CA LYS A 162 21.34 -12.26 -1.46
C LYS A 162 21.19 -13.39 -0.42
N TYR A 163 19.97 -13.61 0.08
CA TYR A 163 19.64 -14.72 0.98
C TYR A 163 19.29 -16.02 0.24
N GLY A 164 19.42 -16.05 -1.10
CA GLY A 164 19.30 -17.26 -1.90
C GLY A 164 17.93 -17.53 -2.50
N ALA A 165 17.02 -16.54 -2.50
CA ALA A 165 15.78 -16.66 -3.26
C ALA A 165 16.05 -16.71 -4.77
N GLU A 166 15.33 -17.56 -5.50
CA GLU A 166 15.25 -17.54 -6.95
C GLU A 166 14.08 -16.64 -7.36
N LEU A 167 14.32 -15.63 -8.18
CA LEU A 167 13.29 -14.70 -8.67
C LEU A 167 13.18 -14.81 -10.19
N ARG A 168 11.94 -14.97 -10.67
CA ARG A 168 11.61 -15.06 -12.09
C ARG A 168 10.69 -13.94 -12.48
N PHE A 169 11.14 -13.14 -13.42
CA PHE A 169 10.41 -12.01 -13.98
C PHE A 169 9.97 -12.32 -15.41
N PHE A 170 8.96 -11.59 -15.88
CA PHE A 170 8.36 -11.79 -17.20
C PHE A 170 7.80 -13.21 -17.37
N GLU A 171 7.29 -13.78 -16.27
CA GLU A 171 6.70 -15.11 -16.23
C GLU A 171 5.32 -15.04 -15.56
N GLU A 172 4.28 -15.28 -16.34
CA GLU A 172 2.90 -15.22 -15.87
C GLU A 172 2.46 -16.54 -15.26
N VAL A 173 1.90 -16.48 -14.06
CA VAL A 173 1.23 -17.62 -13.43
C VAL A 173 -0.19 -17.73 -13.97
N GLN A 174 -0.49 -18.88 -14.58
CA GLN A 174 -1.78 -19.17 -15.20
C GLN A 174 -2.72 -19.97 -14.28
N SER A 175 -2.15 -20.83 -13.43
CA SER A 175 -2.91 -21.69 -12.52
C SER A 175 -2.10 -22.09 -11.30
N TRP A 176 -2.80 -22.47 -10.26
CA TRP A 176 -2.21 -23.16 -9.11
C TRP A 176 -3.18 -24.25 -8.63
N GLU A 177 -2.62 -25.28 -8.04
CA GLU A 177 -3.36 -26.41 -7.48
C GLU A 177 -2.72 -26.80 -6.15
N ALA A 178 -3.55 -26.93 -5.11
CA ALA A 178 -3.14 -27.50 -3.83
C ALA A 178 -3.33 -29.01 -3.85
N HIS A 179 -2.34 -29.76 -3.42
CA HIS A 179 -2.48 -31.21 -3.33
C HIS A 179 -3.54 -31.58 -2.27
N PRO A 180 -4.46 -32.52 -2.58
CA PRO A 180 -5.56 -32.87 -1.67
C PRO A 180 -5.11 -33.43 -0.31
N SER A 181 -3.89 -33.96 -0.21
CA SER A 181 -3.31 -34.40 1.06
C SER A 181 -3.00 -33.26 2.05
N GLY A 182 -3.06 -32.00 1.60
CA GLY A 182 -2.61 -30.84 2.36
C GLY A 182 -1.08 -30.61 2.29
N GLU A 183 -0.36 -31.45 1.56
CA GLU A 183 1.08 -31.37 1.36
C GLU A 183 1.41 -31.04 -0.09
N GLY A 184 2.04 -29.87 -0.30
CA GLY A 184 2.50 -29.41 -1.59
C GLY A 184 1.47 -28.69 -2.44
N VAL A 185 2.01 -27.93 -3.38
CA VAL A 185 1.31 -27.14 -4.38
C VAL A 185 2.00 -27.28 -5.72
N ARG A 186 1.21 -27.17 -6.80
CA ARG A 186 1.70 -27.09 -8.18
C ARG A 186 1.29 -25.74 -8.77
N VAL A 187 2.23 -25.06 -9.43
CA VAL A 187 2.03 -23.76 -10.07
C VAL A 187 2.36 -23.90 -11.55
N GLY A 188 1.37 -23.64 -12.41
CA GLY A 188 1.52 -23.60 -13.86
C GLY A 188 1.77 -22.16 -14.33
N THR A 189 2.80 -21.97 -15.14
CA THR A 189 3.20 -20.66 -15.69
C THR A 189 3.31 -20.73 -17.21
N THR A 190 3.59 -19.62 -17.84
CA THR A 190 3.91 -19.53 -19.29
C THR A 190 5.17 -20.30 -19.68
N ASN A 191 6.09 -20.53 -18.73
CA ASN A 191 7.39 -21.19 -19.00
C ASN A 191 7.47 -22.63 -18.51
N GLY A 192 6.46 -23.12 -17.77
CA GLY A 192 6.44 -24.48 -17.26
C GLY A 192 5.65 -24.68 -15.98
N THR A 193 6.00 -25.71 -15.24
CA THR A 193 5.33 -26.06 -14.00
C THR A 193 6.35 -26.20 -12.88
N TYR A 194 6.01 -25.66 -11.71
CA TYR A 194 6.82 -25.71 -10.50
C TYR A 194 6.06 -26.38 -9.36
N GLU A 195 6.80 -27.02 -8.47
CA GLU A 195 6.25 -27.65 -7.27
C GLU A 195 6.94 -27.11 -6.01
N ALA A 196 6.14 -26.88 -4.96
CA ALA A 196 6.64 -26.46 -3.67
C ALA A 196 5.81 -27.05 -2.53
N GLY A 197 6.35 -26.97 -1.31
CA GLY A 197 5.60 -27.33 -0.11
C GLY A 197 4.42 -26.40 0.14
N LYS A 198 4.60 -25.09 -0.10
CA LYS A 198 3.61 -24.04 0.17
C LYS A 198 3.62 -22.96 -0.90
N ILE A 199 2.55 -22.13 -0.93
CA ILE A 199 2.40 -21.01 -1.85
C ILE A 199 1.92 -19.78 -1.10
N ILE A 200 2.41 -18.59 -1.53
CA ILE A 200 1.88 -17.29 -1.17
C ILE A 200 1.27 -16.65 -2.42
N ILE A 201 0.02 -16.24 -2.34
CA ILE A 201 -0.68 -15.52 -3.42
C ILE A 201 -0.80 -14.05 -3.03
N SER A 202 0.02 -13.20 -3.68
CA SER A 202 0.09 -11.74 -3.49
C SER A 202 -0.01 -10.99 -4.82
N ALA A 203 -0.92 -11.44 -5.68
CA ALA A 203 -1.07 -11.05 -7.08
C ALA A 203 -1.76 -9.67 -7.31
N GLY A 204 -1.94 -8.85 -6.25
CA GLY A 204 -2.48 -7.49 -6.36
C GLY A 204 -3.81 -7.43 -7.11
N ALA A 205 -3.86 -6.67 -8.20
CA ALA A 205 -5.07 -6.50 -9.01
C ALA A 205 -5.46 -7.76 -9.80
N TRP A 206 -4.56 -8.73 -9.97
CA TRP A 206 -4.84 -10.05 -10.58
C TRP A 206 -5.36 -11.09 -9.58
N ALA A 207 -5.41 -10.75 -8.29
CA ALA A 207 -5.93 -11.66 -7.25
C ALA A 207 -7.36 -12.17 -7.52
N PRO A 208 -8.32 -11.40 -8.07
CA PRO A 208 -9.65 -11.92 -8.40
C PRO A 208 -9.64 -13.14 -9.33
N GLN A 209 -8.65 -13.24 -10.22
CA GLN A 209 -8.53 -14.36 -11.16
C GLN A 209 -7.98 -15.63 -10.50
N LEU A 210 -7.04 -15.47 -9.56
CA LEU A 210 -6.34 -16.57 -8.89
C LEU A 210 -7.03 -17.05 -7.61
N LEU A 211 -7.92 -16.23 -7.03
CA LEU A 211 -8.57 -16.47 -5.73
C LEU A 211 -10.09 -16.64 -5.83
N LYS A 212 -10.61 -17.14 -6.96
CA LYS A 212 -12.05 -17.33 -7.17
C LYS A 212 -12.71 -18.17 -6.07
N GLU A 213 -12.00 -19.19 -5.58
CA GLU A 213 -12.49 -20.11 -4.55
C GLU A 213 -12.45 -19.53 -3.13
N LEU A 214 -11.83 -18.35 -2.95
CA LEU A 214 -11.74 -17.69 -1.65
C LEU A 214 -13.10 -17.18 -1.14
N GLY A 215 -14.06 -16.98 -2.07
CA GLY A 215 -15.42 -16.51 -1.73
C GLY A 215 -15.50 -15.03 -1.36
N VAL A 216 -14.45 -14.26 -1.63
CA VAL A 216 -14.39 -12.81 -1.38
C VAL A 216 -14.61 -12.05 -2.70
N ASN A 217 -15.58 -11.14 -2.72
CA ASN A 217 -15.81 -10.27 -3.88
C ASN A 217 -14.72 -9.18 -3.94
N LEU A 218 -13.63 -9.44 -4.66
CA LEU A 218 -12.56 -8.49 -4.89
C LEU A 218 -12.87 -7.65 -6.13
N GLN A 219 -12.97 -6.33 -5.97
CA GLN A 219 -13.20 -5.38 -7.05
C GLN A 219 -11.96 -4.54 -7.32
N VAL A 220 -11.64 -4.35 -8.60
CA VAL A 220 -10.51 -3.54 -9.01
C VAL A 220 -10.99 -2.19 -9.51
N GLU A 221 -10.38 -1.12 -9.01
CA GLU A 221 -10.66 0.25 -9.40
C GLU A 221 -9.42 0.96 -9.93
N ARG A 222 -9.62 1.74 -11.00
CA ARG A 222 -8.64 2.68 -11.53
C ARG A 222 -8.62 3.94 -10.69
N HIS A 223 -7.44 4.34 -10.22
CA HIS A 223 -7.17 5.59 -9.53
C HIS A 223 -6.10 6.40 -10.24
N ILE A 224 -6.05 7.71 -9.98
CA ILE A 224 -5.08 8.62 -10.61
C ILE A 224 -4.29 9.35 -9.52
N GLN A 225 -2.98 9.32 -9.67
CA GLN A 225 -2.05 10.16 -8.92
C GLN A 225 -1.65 11.32 -9.82
N MET A 226 -1.90 12.55 -9.39
CA MET A 226 -1.65 13.75 -10.18
C MET A 226 -0.50 14.57 -9.56
N PHE A 227 0.29 15.20 -10.40
CA PHE A 227 1.42 16.02 -10.00
C PHE A 227 1.24 17.43 -10.56
N PHE A 228 1.28 18.41 -9.66
CA PHE A 228 1.13 19.82 -10.01
C PHE A 228 2.36 20.62 -9.64
N GLU A 229 2.72 21.58 -10.48
CA GLU A 229 3.70 22.62 -10.15
C GLU A 229 3.02 23.69 -9.29
N PRO A 230 3.58 24.01 -8.09
CA PRO A 230 3.02 25.09 -7.28
C PRO A 230 3.18 26.45 -7.96
N THR A 231 2.18 27.32 -7.80
CA THR A 231 2.13 28.66 -8.45
C THR A 231 3.21 29.63 -7.99
N GLN A 232 3.78 29.40 -6.78
CA GLN A 232 4.82 30.26 -6.19
C GLN A 232 6.17 29.53 -6.08
N GLY A 233 6.37 28.47 -6.88
CA GLY A 233 7.56 27.63 -6.86
C GLY A 233 7.48 26.49 -5.85
N ILE A 234 8.39 25.54 -5.98
CA ILE A 234 8.35 24.24 -5.29
C ILE A 234 8.81 24.31 -3.83
N ASP A 235 9.53 25.34 -3.42
CA ASP A 235 10.24 25.40 -2.13
C ASP A 235 9.33 25.20 -0.90
N SER A 236 8.08 25.68 -0.97
CA SER A 236 7.10 25.52 0.11
C SER A 236 6.51 24.10 0.17
N PHE A 237 6.67 23.36 -0.91
CA PHE A 237 6.16 21.98 -1.04
C PHE A 237 7.22 20.91 -0.93
N CYS A 238 8.44 21.24 -0.51
CA CYS A 238 9.52 20.28 -0.30
C CYS A 238 9.40 19.57 1.07
N VAL A 239 10.08 18.42 1.17
CA VAL A 239 10.30 17.73 2.45
C VAL A 239 10.88 18.71 3.49
N GLY A 240 10.37 18.66 4.70
CA GLY A 240 10.74 19.58 5.80
C GLY A 240 9.88 20.85 5.89
N LYS A 241 9.08 21.17 4.86
CA LYS A 241 8.15 22.29 4.86
C LYS A 241 6.69 21.89 4.62
N HIS A 242 6.48 20.89 3.78
CA HIS A 242 5.16 20.34 3.47
C HIS A 242 5.04 18.92 4.02
N PRO A 243 4.07 18.65 4.91
CA PRO A 243 3.84 17.30 5.43
C PRO A 243 3.11 16.45 4.41
N ILE A 244 3.05 15.13 4.65
CA ILE A 244 1.99 14.34 4.02
C ILE A 244 0.64 14.76 4.61
N TYR A 245 -0.42 14.58 3.85
CA TYR A 245 -1.75 14.85 4.37
C TYR A 245 -2.80 13.90 3.82
N ILE A 246 -3.87 13.72 4.60
CA ILE A 246 -5.15 13.16 4.18
C ILE A 246 -6.20 14.19 4.58
N TRP A 247 -6.90 14.71 3.60
CA TRP A 247 -7.91 15.75 3.79
C TRP A 247 -9.28 15.24 3.39
N GLU A 248 -10.18 15.22 4.35
CA GLU A 248 -11.59 14.96 4.12
C GLU A 248 -12.31 16.31 4.04
N THR A 249 -12.90 16.59 2.90
CA THR A 249 -13.58 17.85 2.60
C THR A 249 -14.98 17.89 3.21
N ASP A 250 -15.63 19.06 3.22
CA ASP A 250 -16.98 19.24 3.77
C ASP A 250 -18.05 18.42 3.00
N ASP A 251 -17.79 18.04 1.76
CA ASP A 251 -18.60 17.13 0.94
C ASP A 251 -18.20 15.65 1.03
N ASN A 252 -17.43 15.28 2.07
CA ASN A 252 -16.95 13.92 2.37
C ASN A 252 -16.06 13.30 1.29
N VAL A 253 -15.38 14.09 0.49
CA VAL A 253 -14.36 13.62 -0.45
C VAL A 253 -13.01 13.56 0.26
N GLN A 254 -12.36 12.43 0.22
CA GLN A 254 -11.02 12.27 0.75
C GLN A 254 -9.96 12.47 -0.33
N LEU A 255 -9.01 13.38 -0.04
CA LEU A 255 -7.81 13.62 -0.83
C LEU A 255 -6.58 13.29 -0.01
N TYR A 256 -5.51 12.92 -0.66
CA TYR A 256 -4.23 12.77 0.00
C TYR A 256 -3.09 13.32 -0.84
N GLY A 257 -2.04 13.79 -0.19
CA GLY A 257 -0.91 14.35 -0.92
C GLY A 257 0.42 14.27 -0.18
N PHE A 258 1.45 14.67 -0.91
CA PHE A 258 2.84 14.50 -0.51
C PHE A 258 3.65 15.74 -0.84
N PRO A 259 4.75 16.01 -0.10
CA PRO A 259 5.75 16.95 -0.56
C PRO A 259 6.41 16.48 -1.85
N SER A 260 7.02 17.39 -2.56
CA SER A 260 7.99 17.07 -3.61
C SER A 260 9.23 16.43 -2.98
N HIS A 261 9.63 15.26 -3.46
CA HIS A 261 10.69 14.46 -2.86
C HIS A 261 11.57 13.73 -3.89
N GLY A 262 11.34 13.98 -5.17
CA GLY A 262 12.06 13.30 -6.26
C GLY A 262 13.36 13.98 -6.63
N LEU A 263 14.25 13.23 -7.31
CA LEU A 263 15.41 13.76 -8.02
C LEU A 263 14.98 14.63 -9.20
N HIS A 264 13.72 14.53 -9.61
CA HIS A 264 13.08 15.33 -10.65
C HIS A 264 12.09 16.25 -9.96
N ALA A 265 12.17 17.56 -10.22
CA ALA A 265 11.25 18.57 -9.76
C ALA A 265 9.86 18.39 -10.44
N GLU A 266 9.21 17.28 -10.13
CA GLU A 266 7.95 16.84 -10.76
C GLU A 266 6.72 17.44 -10.07
N GLY A 267 6.92 18.48 -9.23
CA GLY A 267 5.85 19.09 -8.46
C GLY A 267 5.49 18.32 -7.20
N ALA A 268 4.35 18.67 -6.60
CA ALA A 268 3.80 17.94 -5.46
C ALA A 268 2.65 17.03 -5.92
N LYS A 269 2.57 15.86 -5.31
CA LYS A 269 1.60 14.83 -5.65
C LYS A 269 0.32 14.97 -4.84
N ILE A 270 -0.82 14.84 -5.52
CA ILE A 270 -2.15 14.75 -4.92
C ILE A 270 -2.98 13.68 -5.63
N ALA A 271 -3.90 13.07 -4.92
CA ALA A 271 -4.85 12.11 -5.49
C ALA A 271 -6.14 12.06 -4.67
N PHE A 272 -7.22 11.61 -5.30
CA PHE A 272 -8.42 11.19 -4.60
C PHE A 272 -8.20 9.84 -3.93
N PHE A 273 -8.76 9.67 -2.75
CA PHE A 273 -8.84 8.40 -2.06
C PHE A 273 -10.28 7.87 -2.18
N ARG A 274 -10.44 6.59 -2.55
CA ARG A 274 -11.75 5.91 -2.68
C ARG A 274 -12.72 6.56 -3.69
N LYS A 275 -12.20 7.17 -4.75
CA LYS A 275 -13.00 7.76 -5.84
C LYS A 275 -12.48 7.22 -7.18
N GLY A 276 -12.51 5.90 -7.33
CA GLY A 276 -12.04 5.19 -8.51
C GLY A 276 -13.17 4.80 -9.46
N LYS A 277 -12.80 4.30 -10.65
CA LYS A 277 -13.69 3.69 -11.63
C LYS A 277 -13.40 2.21 -11.72
N LEU A 278 -14.43 1.37 -11.69
CA LEU A 278 -14.29 -0.08 -11.85
C LEU A 278 -13.54 -0.42 -13.14
N CYS A 279 -12.59 -1.34 -13.04
CA CYS A 279 -11.82 -1.85 -14.16
C CYS A 279 -11.35 -3.29 -13.88
N THR A 280 -10.60 -3.86 -14.82
CA THR A 280 -9.74 -5.02 -14.59
C THR A 280 -8.32 -4.66 -14.96
N PRO A 281 -7.31 -5.44 -14.57
CA PRO A 281 -5.93 -5.19 -15.00
C PRO A 281 -5.75 -5.10 -16.52
N GLU A 282 -6.57 -5.85 -17.28
CA GLU A 282 -6.54 -5.90 -18.75
C GLU A 282 -7.29 -4.72 -19.38
N SER A 283 -8.32 -4.19 -18.71
CA SER A 283 -9.21 -3.14 -19.24
C SER A 283 -8.89 -1.73 -18.72
N ILE A 284 -7.91 -1.59 -17.82
CA ILE A 284 -7.58 -0.28 -17.25
C ILE A 284 -7.19 0.73 -18.32
N ASP A 285 -7.91 1.85 -18.37
CA ASP A 285 -7.52 3.00 -19.16
C ASP A 285 -6.42 3.79 -18.45
N ARG A 286 -5.25 3.87 -19.07
CA ARG A 286 -4.08 4.57 -18.51
C ARG A 286 -3.95 6.02 -18.96
N ASN A 287 -4.86 6.51 -19.80
CA ASN A 287 -4.90 7.92 -20.19
C ASN A 287 -5.42 8.77 -19.03
N ILE A 288 -4.96 10.00 -18.96
CA ILE A 288 -5.45 11.02 -18.04
C ILE A 288 -6.20 12.06 -18.87
N TYR A 289 -7.44 12.33 -18.52
CA TYR A 289 -8.31 13.23 -19.25
C TYR A 289 -8.38 14.60 -18.57
N GLU A 290 -8.62 15.64 -19.36
CA GLU A 290 -8.68 17.02 -18.88
C GLU A 290 -9.76 17.20 -17.81
N GLU A 291 -10.93 16.60 -17.98
CA GLU A 291 -12.00 16.64 -16.97
C GLU A 291 -11.61 16.03 -15.61
N GLU A 292 -10.71 15.04 -15.59
CA GLU A 292 -10.18 14.47 -14.36
C GLU A 292 -9.23 15.45 -13.65
N VAL A 293 -8.44 16.17 -14.45
CA VAL A 293 -7.54 17.22 -13.94
C VAL A 293 -8.34 18.42 -13.43
N GLU A 294 -9.34 18.88 -14.17
CA GLU A 294 -10.19 19.99 -13.76
C GLU A 294 -10.99 19.67 -12.49
N MET A 295 -11.50 18.46 -12.35
CA MET A 295 -12.11 18.02 -11.08
C MET A 295 -11.15 18.17 -9.90
N MET A 296 -9.87 17.80 -10.05
CA MET A 296 -8.86 17.99 -8.99
C MET A 296 -8.59 19.47 -8.72
N ARG A 297 -8.57 20.30 -9.77
CA ARG A 297 -8.35 21.76 -9.64
C ARG A 297 -9.43 22.44 -8.80
N GLU A 298 -10.67 21.99 -8.86
CA GLU A 298 -11.77 22.52 -8.02
C GLU A 298 -11.46 22.34 -6.53
N TYR A 299 -10.95 21.18 -6.13
CA TYR A 299 -10.54 20.92 -4.73
C TYR A 299 -9.25 21.66 -4.36
N LEU A 300 -8.28 21.71 -5.28
CA LEU A 300 -7.05 22.49 -5.06
C LEU A 300 -7.34 23.98 -4.83
N ALA A 301 -8.25 24.57 -5.61
CA ALA A 301 -8.63 25.97 -5.48
C ALA A 301 -9.22 26.30 -4.09
N GLN A 302 -9.91 25.34 -3.48
CA GLN A 302 -10.52 25.51 -2.17
C GLN A 302 -9.52 25.30 -1.03
N GLY A 303 -8.72 24.22 -1.09
CA GLY A 303 -7.95 23.75 0.06
C GLY A 303 -6.44 23.97 -0.02
N ILE A 304 -5.87 23.97 -1.23
CA ILE A 304 -4.42 24.14 -1.44
C ILE A 304 -4.19 24.99 -2.70
N PRO A 305 -4.66 26.26 -2.70
CA PRO A 305 -4.66 27.09 -3.91
C PRO A 305 -3.25 27.32 -4.50
N GLN A 306 -2.22 27.29 -3.67
CA GLN A 306 -0.84 27.42 -4.14
C GLN A 306 -0.37 26.19 -4.94
N LEU A 307 -1.00 25.03 -4.80
CA LEU A 307 -0.70 23.83 -5.61
C LEU A 307 -1.47 23.82 -6.93
N ASN A 308 -2.46 24.70 -7.13
CA ASN A 308 -3.27 24.75 -8.34
C ASN A 308 -2.56 25.47 -9.51
N GLY A 309 -1.32 25.11 -9.78
CA GLY A 309 -0.54 25.59 -10.91
C GLY A 309 -0.62 24.68 -12.13
N ARG A 310 0.48 24.54 -12.86
CA ARG A 310 0.52 23.72 -14.05
C ARG A 310 0.41 22.22 -13.71
N PHE A 311 -0.51 21.50 -14.35
CA PHE A 311 -0.51 20.04 -14.32
C PHE A 311 0.73 19.51 -15.08
N LEU A 312 1.52 18.66 -14.45
CA LEU A 312 2.76 18.16 -14.99
C LEU A 312 2.58 16.76 -15.58
N GLN A 313 1.98 15.86 -14.79
CA GLN A 313 1.74 14.48 -15.21
C GLN A 313 0.70 13.82 -14.31
N GLY A 314 0.15 12.72 -14.80
CA GLY A 314 -0.66 11.79 -14.00
C GLY A 314 -0.19 10.36 -14.19
N LYS A 315 -0.36 9.53 -13.16
CA LYS A 315 -0.12 8.09 -13.19
C LYS A 315 -1.35 7.35 -12.71
N THR A 316 -1.81 6.39 -13.49
CA THR A 316 -2.91 5.52 -13.07
C THR A 316 -2.39 4.38 -12.21
N CYS A 317 -3.13 4.02 -11.20
CA CYS A 317 -2.88 2.81 -10.40
C CYS A 317 -4.18 2.06 -10.14
N MET A 318 -4.08 0.87 -9.59
CA MET A 318 -5.24 0.04 -9.28
C MET A 318 -5.36 -0.16 -7.77
N TYR A 319 -6.60 -0.02 -7.25
CA TYR A 319 -6.95 -0.51 -5.93
C TYR A 319 -7.69 -1.83 -6.10
N THR A 320 -7.40 -2.81 -5.26
CA THR A 320 -8.15 -4.06 -5.17
C THR A 320 -8.90 -4.02 -3.86
N ASN A 321 -10.21 -3.81 -3.94
CA ASN A 321 -11.07 -3.56 -2.80
C ASN A 321 -11.80 -4.83 -2.37
N THR A 322 -11.90 -5.02 -1.06
CA THR A 322 -12.85 -5.93 -0.41
C THR A 322 -14.16 -5.19 -0.16
N PRO A 323 -15.28 -5.90 0.11
CA PRO A 323 -16.55 -5.25 0.39
C PRO A 323 -16.56 -4.33 1.62
N ASP A 324 -15.73 -4.62 2.62
CA ASP A 324 -15.60 -3.87 3.87
C ASP A 324 -14.30 -3.02 3.93
N GLU A 325 -13.56 -3.00 2.84
CA GLU A 325 -12.28 -2.28 2.69
C GLU A 325 -11.15 -2.74 3.63
N HIS A 326 -11.38 -3.77 4.46
CA HIS A 326 -10.31 -4.42 5.24
C HIS A 326 -9.55 -5.45 4.42
N PHE A 327 -8.28 -5.66 4.75
CA PHE A 327 -7.40 -6.59 4.03
C PHE A 327 -7.87 -8.05 4.12
N VAL A 328 -7.36 -8.87 3.22
CA VAL A 328 -7.34 -10.33 3.37
C VAL A 328 -5.89 -10.77 3.51
N VAL A 329 -5.50 -11.17 4.73
CA VAL A 329 -4.18 -11.72 5.05
C VAL A 329 -4.38 -12.91 5.97
N SER A 330 -4.26 -14.13 5.43
CA SER A 330 -4.55 -15.36 6.17
C SER A 330 -4.05 -16.59 5.42
N LEU A 331 -4.11 -17.76 6.05
CA LEU A 331 -4.15 -19.03 5.31
C LEU A 331 -5.49 -19.17 4.58
N HIS A 332 -5.47 -19.82 3.42
CA HIS A 332 -6.67 -20.10 2.65
C HIS A 332 -7.58 -21.07 3.44
N PRO A 333 -8.90 -20.80 3.57
CA PRO A 333 -9.80 -21.58 4.42
C PRO A 333 -9.82 -23.08 4.14
N ASN A 334 -9.67 -23.46 2.86
CA ASN A 334 -9.72 -24.84 2.40
C ASN A 334 -8.35 -25.47 2.12
N HIS A 335 -7.28 -24.67 2.10
CA HIS A 335 -5.94 -25.10 1.70
C HIS A 335 -4.89 -24.55 2.68
N PRO A 336 -4.53 -25.28 3.75
CA PRO A 336 -3.61 -24.79 4.77
C PRO A 336 -2.17 -24.55 4.27
N GLN A 337 -1.83 -25.10 3.09
CA GLN A 337 -0.56 -24.84 2.42
C GLN A 337 -0.53 -23.56 1.59
N VAL A 338 -1.63 -22.81 1.54
CA VAL A 338 -1.78 -21.58 0.76
C VAL A 338 -1.97 -20.38 1.68
N ALA A 339 -1.06 -19.41 1.64
CA ALA A 339 -1.24 -18.12 2.28
C ALA A 339 -1.68 -17.06 1.25
N VAL A 340 -2.53 -16.13 1.67
CA VAL A 340 -3.15 -15.13 0.81
C VAL A 340 -2.89 -13.73 1.35
N ALA A 341 -2.52 -12.81 0.47
CA ALA A 341 -2.45 -11.38 0.74
C ALA A 341 -3.14 -10.62 -0.41
N ALA A 342 -4.36 -10.15 -0.19
CA ALA A 342 -5.20 -9.52 -1.21
C ALA A 342 -6.12 -8.45 -0.61
N GLY A 343 -6.81 -7.68 -1.47
CA GLY A 343 -7.84 -6.74 -1.05
C GLY A 343 -7.31 -5.63 -0.13
N PHE A 344 -6.21 -4.98 -0.49
CA PHE A 344 -5.60 -3.92 0.34
C PHE A 344 -6.29 -2.56 0.22
N SER A 345 -7.33 -2.43 -0.55
CA SER A 345 -8.32 -1.35 -0.58
C SER A 345 -7.71 0.07 -0.58
N GLY A 346 -6.61 0.24 -1.32
CA GLY A 346 -5.93 1.53 -1.50
C GLY A 346 -5.05 2.01 -0.33
N HIS A 347 -4.98 1.28 0.80
CA HIS A 347 -4.22 1.73 1.97
C HIS A 347 -3.19 0.74 2.52
N GLY A 348 -2.88 -0.36 1.79
CA GLY A 348 -2.06 -1.46 2.28
C GLY A 348 -0.55 -1.25 2.25
N PHE A 349 0.00 -0.39 1.37
CA PHE A 349 1.45 -0.37 1.10
C PHE A 349 2.32 -0.17 2.35
N LYS A 350 1.92 0.73 3.25
CA LYS A 350 2.64 1.01 4.51
C LYS A 350 2.83 -0.21 5.40
N PHE A 351 1.98 -1.23 5.23
CA PHE A 351 2.03 -2.51 5.96
C PHE A 351 2.88 -3.57 5.26
N ALA A 352 3.43 -3.30 4.07
CA ALA A 352 4.09 -4.34 3.28
C ALA A 352 5.19 -5.05 4.06
N SER A 353 6.00 -4.33 4.81
CA SER A 353 7.08 -4.89 5.63
C SER A 353 6.56 -5.91 6.66
N VAL A 354 5.53 -5.57 7.43
CA VAL A 354 4.93 -6.46 8.44
C VAL A 354 4.07 -7.55 7.80
N VAL A 355 3.40 -7.30 6.68
CA VAL A 355 2.66 -8.34 5.95
C VAL A 355 3.61 -9.42 5.43
N GLY A 356 4.81 -9.05 4.96
CA GLY A 356 5.84 -10.02 4.60
C GLY A 356 6.27 -10.91 5.76
N GLU A 357 6.43 -10.33 6.97
CA GLU A 357 6.72 -11.08 8.19
C GLU A 357 5.56 -12.03 8.55
N ILE A 358 4.31 -11.55 8.52
CA ILE A 358 3.10 -12.33 8.76
C ILE A 358 3.00 -13.51 7.77
N LEU A 359 3.13 -13.26 6.48
CA LEU A 359 3.06 -14.30 5.45
C LEU A 359 4.16 -15.36 5.64
N SER A 360 5.36 -14.92 6.01
CA SER A 360 6.46 -15.84 6.34
C SER A 360 6.13 -16.71 7.55
N ASP A 361 5.55 -16.16 8.61
CA ASP A 361 5.12 -16.92 9.78
C ASP A 361 4.01 -17.91 9.44
N LEU A 362 2.98 -17.47 8.70
CA LEU A 362 1.86 -18.31 8.28
C LEU A 362 2.33 -19.54 7.47
N VAL A 363 3.27 -19.37 6.56
CA VAL A 363 3.75 -20.52 5.76
C VAL A 363 4.75 -21.39 6.51
N ILE A 364 5.54 -20.86 7.44
CA ILE A 364 6.52 -21.64 8.21
C ILE A 364 5.85 -22.35 9.39
N LYS A 365 5.06 -21.59 10.20
CA LYS A 365 4.52 -22.05 11.49
C LYS A 365 3.04 -22.46 11.41
N GLY A 366 2.31 -21.99 10.39
CA GLY A 366 0.85 -22.13 10.29
C GLY A 366 0.07 -21.05 11.07
N GLU A 367 0.75 -20.17 11.80
CA GLU A 367 0.18 -19.10 12.62
C GLU A 367 1.16 -17.93 12.74
N THR A 368 0.70 -16.81 13.27
CA THR A 368 1.50 -15.62 13.56
C THR A 368 1.06 -14.99 14.88
N ASP A 369 1.98 -14.35 15.59
CA ASP A 369 1.69 -13.61 16.82
C ASP A 369 1.04 -12.23 16.55
N HIS A 370 0.99 -11.81 15.29
CA HIS A 370 0.35 -10.55 14.91
C HIS A 370 -1.17 -10.65 14.93
N PRO A 371 -1.89 -9.57 15.33
CA PRO A 371 -3.36 -9.55 15.38
C PRO A 371 -3.95 -9.44 13.97
N ILE A 372 -4.23 -10.57 13.32
CA ILE A 372 -4.76 -10.64 11.95
C ILE A 372 -6.20 -11.16 11.86
N ASP A 373 -6.91 -11.30 12.97
CA ASP A 373 -8.28 -11.82 12.98
C ASP A 373 -9.23 -11.00 12.08
N LEU A 374 -9.07 -9.66 12.08
CA LEU A 374 -9.80 -8.74 11.22
C LEU A 374 -9.62 -9.06 9.72
N PHE A 375 -8.51 -9.70 9.33
CA PHE A 375 -8.16 -9.97 7.93
C PHE A 375 -8.54 -11.35 7.45
N SER A 376 -9.24 -12.12 8.28
CA SER A 376 -9.73 -13.45 7.90
C SER A 376 -10.81 -13.36 6.81
N PRO A 377 -10.72 -14.08 5.67
CA PRO A 377 -11.76 -14.13 4.66
C PRO A 377 -13.06 -14.76 5.16
N LYS A 378 -13.02 -15.49 6.29
CA LYS A 378 -14.21 -16.11 6.90
C LYS A 378 -15.28 -15.08 7.30
N ARG A 379 -14.91 -13.81 7.51
CA ARG A 379 -15.85 -12.73 7.80
C ARG A 379 -16.86 -12.46 6.69
N PHE A 380 -16.59 -12.94 5.46
CA PHE A 380 -17.48 -12.81 4.31
C PHE A 380 -18.36 -14.07 4.06
N ILE A 381 -18.03 -15.20 4.69
CA ILE A 381 -18.73 -16.49 4.43
C ILE A 381 -20.07 -16.56 5.18
N TYR A 382 -20.24 -15.76 6.21
CA TYR A 382 -21.41 -15.78 7.10
C TYR A 382 -22.32 -14.54 6.98
N GLN A 383 -22.20 -13.79 5.88
CA GLN A 383 -23.06 -12.62 5.60
C GLN A 383 -24.19 -13.00 4.59
#